data_536127a79caba2ec7662c3274d147486
#
_entry.id   536127a79caba2ec7662c3274d147486
#
_cell.length_a   1.000
_cell.length_b   1.000
_cell.length_c   1.000
_cell.angle_alpha   90.00
_cell.angle_beta   90.00
_cell.angle_gamma   90.00
#
_symmetry.space_group_name_H-M   'P 1'
#
loop_
_entity.id
_entity.type
_entity.pdbx_description
1 polymer ?
#
loop_
_entity_poly.entity_id
_entity_poly.type
_entity_poly.pdbx_seq_one_letter_code
_entity_poly.pdbx_strand_id
1 'polypeptide(L)'
;IEVQYSSACPCSAALARQLIQEQFKKDFGADGDVSIASVNDWLGTEEGILATPHSQRSTAKIMARLDNTLEDLPITQLIDHVEEALKTPVQSAVKREDEQEFARLNGKNLMFVEDAGRRLKTTLSDDGRWEDFWVRIEHHESLHAHDAVGVFTKGKEDGYLPIP
;
A
#
# COMPACT_ATOMS: atom_id res chain seq x y z
N ILE A 1 -1.76 3.85 18.50
CA ILE A 1 -0.53 3.41 17.82
C ILE A 1 -0.41 4.08 16.46
N GLU A 2 0.81 4.07 15.93
CA GLU A 2 1.11 4.54 14.58
C GLU A 2 1.97 3.48 13.88
N VAL A 3 1.55 3.06 12.69
CA VAL A 3 2.25 2.05 11.87
C VAL A 3 2.59 2.65 10.52
N GLN A 4 3.87 2.55 10.12
CA GLN A 4 4.34 3.03 8.83
C GLN A 4 4.40 1.90 7.82
N TYR A 5 3.97 2.18 6.60
CA TYR A 5 3.99 1.24 5.49
C TYR A 5 4.29 1.96 4.17
N SER A 6 4.51 1.20 3.11
CA SER A 6 4.63 1.72 1.75
C SER A 6 3.32 1.55 1.00
N SER A 7 2.93 2.54 0.21
CA SER A 7 1.83 2.43 -0.73
C SER A 7 2.29 2.76 -2.15
N ALA A 8 1.75 2.07 -3.14
CA ALA A 8 1.97 2.33 -4.55
C ALA A 8 0.65 2.64 -5.23
N CYS A 9 0.63 3.73 -6.01
CA CYS A 9 -0.60 4.25 -6.62
C CYS A 9 -1.10 3.34 -7.76
N PRO A 10 -2.36 2.86 -7.72
CA PRO A 10 -2.94 2.06 -8.79
C PRO A 10 -3.02 2.78 -10.13
N CYS A 11 -3.36 4.07 -10.15
CA CYS A 11 -3.41 4.89 -11.37
C CYS A 11 -2.03 5.01 -12.01
N SER A 12 -1.01 5.37 -11.21
CA SER A 12 0.36 5.49 -11.68
C SER A 12 0.89 4.16 -12.23
N ALA A 13 0.56 3.04 -11.58
CA ALA A 13 0.93 1.72 -12.06
C ALA A 13 0.25 1.34 -13.39
N ALA A 14 -1.00 1.74 -13.62
CA ALA A 14 -1.69 1.53 -14.88
C ALA A 14 -1.07 2.36 -16.00
N LEU A 15 -0.81 3.64 -15.76
CA LEU A 15 -0.20 4.55 -16.73
C LEU A 15 1.25 4.17 -17.04
N ALA A 16 2.04 3.74 -16.06
CA ALA A 16 3.39 3.24 -16.29
C ALA A 16 3.38 2.02 -17.23
N ARG A 17 2.48 1.06 -17.00
CA ARG A 17 2.32 -0.09 -17.90
C ARG A 17 1.90 0.31 -19.32
N GLN A 18 1.02 1.31 -19.46
CA GLN A 18 0.62 1.82 -20.77
C GLN A 18 1.81 2.42 -21.51
N LEU A 19 2.62 3.26 -20.87
CA LEU A 19 3.82 3.85 -21.48
C LEU A 19 4.82 2.78 -21.91
N ILE A 20 5.03 1.74 -21.10
CA ILE A 20 5.90 0.61 -21.44
C ILE A 20 5.34 -0.14 -22.66
N GLN A 21 4.04 -0.37 -22.73
CA GLN A 21 3.40 -1.02 -23.89
C GLN A 21 3.52 -0.18 -25.17
N GLU A 22 3.38 1.13 -25.09
CA GLU A 22 3.55 2.06 -26.20
C GLU A 22 5.00 2.06 -26.68
N GLN A 23 5.98 2.07 -25.76
CA GLN A 23 7.40 1.98 -26.10
C GLN A 23 7.73 0.64 -26.76
N PHE A 24 7.21 -0.47 -26.24
CA PHE A 24 7.39 -1.79 -26.84
C PHE A 24 6.94 -1.83 -28.31
N LYS A 25 5.75 -1.29 -28.60
CA LYS A 25 5.22 -1.21 -29.96
C LYS A 25 6.09 -0.34 -30.87
N LYS A 26 6.66 0.73 -30.33
CA LYS A 26 7.54 1.63 -31.07
C LYS A 26 8.87 0.95 -31.42
N ASP A 27 9.45 0.19 -30.51
CA ASP A 27 10.79 -0.41 -30.68
C ASP A 27 10.74 -1.70 -31.51
N PHE A 28 9.68 -2.50 -31.39
CA PHE A 28 9.55 -3.79 -32.09
C PHE A 28 8.56 -3.78 -33.27
N GLY A 29 7.78 -2.71 -33.44
CA GLY A 29 6.71 -2.64 -34.43
C GLY A 29 5.45 -3.41 -33.99
N ALA A 30 4.36 -3.23 -34.76
CA ALA A 30 3.07 -3.86 -34.43
C ALA A 30 2.96 -5.33 -34.87
N ASP A 31 3.72 -5.74 -35.89
CA ASP A 31 3.55 -7.03 -36.60
C ASP A 31 4.88 -7.80 -36.76
N GLY A 32 5.91 -7.48 -35.98
CA GLY A 32 7.21 -8.10 -36.08
C GLY A 32 7.32 -9.43 -35.33
N ASP A 33 8.02 -10.41 -35.92
CA ASP A 33 8.50 -11.58 -35.20
C ASP A 33 9.56 -11.15 -34.20
N VAL A 34 9.25 -11.22 -32.91
CA VAL A 34 10.13 -10.80 -31.81
C VAL A 34 10.67 -12.04 -31.08
N SER A 35 12.00 -12.15 -30.98
CA SER A 35 12.57 -13.25 -30.23
C SER A 35 12.43 -13.06 -28.71
N ILE A 36 12.30 -14.17 -27.96
CA ILE A 36 12.26 -14.12 -26.48
C ILE A 36 13.54 -13.45 -25.95
N ALA A 37 14.71 -13.71 -26.57
CA ALA A 37 15.96 -13.11 -26.16
C ALA A 37 15.91 -11.57 -26.27
N SER A 38 15.46 -11.05 -27.43
CA SER A 38 15.35 -9.61 -27.66
C SER A 38 14.39 -8.93 -26.66
N VAL A 39 13.26 -9.58 -26.34
CA VAL A 39 12.32 -9.08 -25.34
C VAL A 39 12.94 -9.09 -23.94
N ASN A 40 13.65 -10.17 -23.58
CA ASN A 40 14.30 -10.27 -22.28
C ASN A 40 15.38 -9.19 -22.10
N ASP A 41 16.19 -8.96 -23.12
CA ASP A 41 17.21 -7.92 -23.10
C ASP A 41 16.57 -6.53 -22.99
N TRP A 42 15.53 -6.25 -23.78
CA TRP A 42 14.78 -5.00 -23.74
C TRP A 42 14.13 -4.73 -22.37
N LEU A 43 13.57 -5.75 -21.70
CA LEU A 43 13.00 -5.63 -20.36
C LEU A 43 14.07 -5.27 -19.30
N GLY A 44 15.34 -5.48 -19.57
CA GLY A 44 16.45 -5.12 -18.71
C GLY A 44 17.01 -3.71 -18.93
N THR A 45 16.45 -2.92 -19.87
CA THR A 45 16.95 -1.58 -20.21
C THR A 45 16.07 -0.47 -19.60
N GLU A 46 16.66 0.70 -19.39
CA GLU A 46 15.93 1.90 -18.96
C GLU A 46 15.01 2.43 -20.07
N GLU A 47 15.41 2.26 -21.32
CA GLU A 47 14.64 2.66 -22.50
C GLU A 47 13.38 1.82 -22.65
N GLY A 48 13.42 0.52 -22.33
CA GLY A 48 12.29 -0.39 -22.35
C GLY A 48 11.35 -0.14 -21.17
N ILE A 49 11.90 -0.11 -19.97
CA ILE A 49 11.14 0.13 -18.73
C ILE A 49 11.24 1.60 -18.33
N LEU A 50 10.81 2.47 -19.22
CA LEU A 50 10.93 3.93 -19.10
C LEU A 50 10.04 4.57 -18.03
N ALA A 51 9.17 3.82 -17.39
CA ALA A 51 8.25 4.34 -16.38
C ALA A 51 8.03 3.35 -15.24
N THR A 52 7.97 3.87 -14.02
CA THR A 52 7.61 3.12 -12.81
C THR A 52 6.45 3.80 -12.09
N PRO A 53 5.58 3.06 -11.39
CA PRO A 53 4.59 3.68 -10.54
C PRO A 53 5.28 4.44 -9.40
N HIS A 54 4.73 5.59 -9.03
CA HIS A 54 5.19 6.24 -7.80
C HIS A 54 4.71 5.46 -6.58
N SER A 55 5.57 5.41 -5.59
CA SER A 55 5.27 4.89 -4.26
C SER A 55 5.74 5.89 -3.21
N GLN A 56 5.13 5.83 -2.06
CA GLN A 56 5.41 6.75 -0.96
C GLN A 56 5.32 6.04 0.38
N ARG A 57 5.95 6.65 1.37
CA ARG A 57 5.70 6.30 2.76
C ARG A 57 4.27 6.68 3.12
N SER A 58 3.65 5.85 3.94
CA SER A 58 2.28 6.04 4.39
C SER A 58 2.19 5.72 5.87
N THR A 59 1.21 6.32 6.53
CA THR A 59 1.02 6.19 7.97
C THR A 59 -0.41 5.78 8.27
N ALA A 60 -0.57 4.75 9.09
CA ALA A 60 -1.82 4.38 9.72
C ALA A 60 -1.77 4.76 11.20
N LYS A 61 -2.60 5.72 11.61
CA LYS A 61 -2.80 6.10 13.02
C LYS A 61 -4.06 5.44 13.52
N ILE A 62 -3.97 4.69 14.60
CA ILE A 62 -5.07 3.93 15.15
C ILE A 62 -5.29 4.28 16.63
N MET A 63 -6.51 4.66 16.97
CA MET A 63 -7.01 4.68 18.33
C MET A 63 -8.03 3.55 18.45
N ALA A 64 -7.84 2.66 19.40
CA ALA A 64 -8.74 1.54 19.65
C ALA A 64 -9.21 1.58 21.10
N ARG A 65 -10.52 1.42 21.30
CA ARG A 65 -11.13 1.17 22.60
C ARG A 65 -11.13 -0.34 22.80
N LEU A 66 -10.55 -0.77 23.91
CA LEU A 66 -10.49 -2.18 24.27
C LEU A 66 -11.80 -2.63 24.94
N ASP A 67 -12.11 -3.91 24.80
CA ASP A 67 -13.09 -4.56 25.64
C ASP A 67 -12.56 -4.59 27.10
N ASN A 68 -13.42 -4.20 28.04
CA ASN A 68 -13.07 -4.10 29.46
C ASN A 68 -12.75 -5.45 30.12
N THR A 69 -12.97 -6.57 29.44
CA THR A 69 -12.66 -7.92 29.92
C THR A 69 -11.22 -8.36 29.62
N LEU A 70 -10.48 -7.57 28.86
CA LEU A 70 -9.09 -7.89 28.51
C LEU A 70 -8.17 -7.64 29.72
N GLU A 71 -7.37 -8.64 30.08
CA GLU A 71 -6.39 -8.57 31.17
C GLU A 71 -5.10 -7.84 30.74
N ASP A 72 -4.74 -7.92 29.44
CA ASP A 72 -3.52 -7.35 28.86
C ASP A 72 -3.82 -6.37 27.72
N LEU A 73 -2.88 -5.44 27.49
CA LEU A 73 -2.91 -4.52 26.33
C LEU A 73 -2.36 -5.24 25.08
N PRO A 74 -3.19 -5.62 24.10
CA PRO A 74 -2.76 -6.39 22.94
C PRO A 74 -2.09 -5.49 21.86
N ILE A 75 -1.07 -4.72 22.24
CA ILE A 75 -0.41 -3.74 21.34
C ILE A 75 0.28 -4.45 20.18
N THR A 76 1.05 -5.50 20.44
CA THR A 76 1.76 -6.26 19.40
C THR A 76 0.79 -6.89 18.43
N GLN A 77 -0.28 -7.50 18.92
CA GLN A 77 -1.32 -8.10 18.09
C GLN A 77 -2.02 -7.04 17.21
N LEU A 78 -2.23 -5.83 17.72
CA LEU A 78 -2.78 -4.74 16.92
C LEU A 78 -1.82 -4.32 15.80
N ILE A 79 -0.52 -4.20 16.09
CA ILE A 79 0.50 -3.89 15.08
C ILE A 79 0.53 -4.98 14.02
N ASP A 80 0.63 -6.25 14.42
CA ASP A 80 0.67 -7.41 13.51
C ASP A 80 -0.55 -7.42 12.57
N HIS A 81 -1.75 -7.19 13.11
CA HIS A 81 -2.99 -7.12 12.31
C HIS A 81 -2.98 -5.97 11.31
N VAL A 82 -2.44 -4.82 11.70
CA VAL A 82 -2.32 -3.66 10.81
C VAL A 82 -1.32 -3.94 9.69
N GLU A 83 -0.16 -4.48 10.03
CA GLU A 83 0.87 -4.84 9.05
C GLU A 83 0.40 -5.93 8.10
N GLU A 84 -0.30 -6.95 8.59
CA GLU A 84 -0.87 -8.00 7.77
C GLU A 84 -1.96 -7.47 6.81
N ALA A 85 -2.79 -6.55 7.24
CA ALA A 85 -3.81 -5.92 6.40
C ALA A 85 -3.21 -5.05 5.29
N LEU A 86 -2.15 -4.29 5.60
CA LEU A 86 -1.49 -3.35 4.69
C LEU A 86 -0.38 -3.99 3.85
N LYS A 87 0.24 -5.07 4.33
CA LYS A 87 1.20 -5.96 3.64
C LYS A 87 2.55 -5.39 3.22
N THR A 88 2.82 -4.16 3.43
CA THR A 88 4.07 -3.50 3.02
C THR A 88 4.65 -2.64 4.15
N PRO A 89 4.88 -3.22 5.36
CA PRO A 89 5.44 -2.47 6.47
C PRO A 89 6.84 -1.96 6.13
N VAL A 90 7.16 -0.76 6.61
CA VAL A 90 8.49 -0.15 6.42
C VAL A 90 9.52 -0.91 7.25
N GLN A 91 10.66 -1.23 6.63
CA GLN A 91 11.75 -1.93 7.27
C GLN A 91 12.86 -0.97 7.72
N SER A 92 13.48 -1.24 8.86
CA SER A 92 14.57 -0.41 9.40
C SER A 92 15.94 -0.75 8.80
N ALA A 93 16.15 -2.01 8.42
CA ALA A 93 17.36 -2.50 7.79
C ALA A 93 17.04 -3.69 6.89
N VAL A 94 17.56 -3.68 5.68
CA VAL A 94 17.28 -4.70 4.65
C VAL A 94 18.56 -5.12 3.94
N LYS A 95 18.58 -6.34 3.43
CA LYS A 95 19.56 -6.83 2.49
C LYS A 95 19.05 -6.62 1.06
N ARG A 96 19.89 -6.88 0.07
CA ARG A 96 19.53 -6.72 -1.34
C ARG A 96 18.35 -7.62 -1.76
N GLU A 97 18.29 -8.83 -1.24
CA GLU A 97 17.20 -9.76 -1.48
C GLU A 97 15.87 -9.25 -0.93
N ASP A 98 15.92 -8.59 0.22
CA ASP A 98 14.74 -8.00 0.87
C ASP A 98 14.22 -6.80 0.06
N GLU A 99 15.11 -5.98 -0.53
CA GLU A 99 14.71 -4.87 -1.42
C GLU A 99 14.00 -5.40 -2.68
N GLN A 100 14.51 -6.49 -3.27
CA GLN A 100 13.86 -7.11 -4.43
C GLN A 100 12.47 -7.64 -4.09
N GLU A 101 12.33 -8.32 -2.95
CA GLU A 101 11.04 -8.81 -2.48
C GLU A 101 10.09 -7.65 -2.15
N PHE A 102 10.59 -6.58 -1.54
CA PHE A 102 9.79 -5.40 -1.24
C PHE A 102 9.27 -4.72 -2.51
N ALA A 103 10.10 -4.62 -3.55
CA ALA A 103 9.67 -4.11 -4.86
C ALA A 103 8.55 -4.98 -5.46
N ARG A 104 8.67 -6.30 -5.35
CA ARG A 104 7.65 -7.26 -5.78
C ARG A 104 6.34 -7.10 -5.00
N LEU A 105 6.42 -6.93 -3.68
CA LEU A 105 5.27 -6.70 -2.81
C LEU A 105 4.55 -5.40 -3.15
N ASN A 106 5.27 -4.29 -3.32
CA ASN A 106 4.69 -3.01 -3.74
C ASN A 106 3.97 -3.13 -5.09
N GLY A 107 4.59 -3.82 -6.07
CA GLY A 107 3.99 -4.04 -7.37
C GLY A 107 2.69 -4.87 -7.35
N LYS A 108 2.54 -5.76 -6.37
CA LYS A 108 1.35 -6.61 -6.17
C LYS A 108 0.31 -6.02 -5.23
N ASN A 109 0.67 -5.01 -4.44
CA ASN A 109 -0.16 -4.45 -3.38
C ASN A 109 -0.50 -2.98 -3.65
N LEU A 110 -1.00 -2.71 -4.85
CA LEU A 110 -1.46 -1.37 -5.22
C LEU A 110 -2.69 -0.99 -4.38
N MET A 111 -2.72 0.25 -3.86
CA MET A 111 -3.83 0.73 -3.05
C MET A 111 -3.95 2.25 -3.05
N PHE A 112 -5.18 2.73 -3.05
CA PHE A 112 -5.53 4.09 -2.65
C PHE A 112 -5.66 4.20 -1.13
N VAL A 113 -5.73 5.42 -0.63
CA VAL A 113 -5.97 5.70 0.81
C VAL A 113 -7.27 5.07 1.30
N GLU A 114 -8.30 5.06 0.46
CA GLU A 114 -9.59 4.43 0.75
C GLU A 114 -9.50 2.91 0.84
N ASP A 115 -8.64 2.28 0.03
CA ASP A 115 -8.45 0.83 0.06
C ASP A 115 -7.74 0.41 1.36
N ALA A 116 -6.71 1.16 1.75
CA ALA A 116 -6.03 0.95 3.02
C ALA A 116 -7.00 1.07 4.21
N GLY A 117 -7.82 2.12 4.22
CA GLY A 117 -8.81 2.35 5.25
C GLY A 117 -9.88 1.27 5.31
N ARG A 118 -10.40 0.79 4.16
CA ARG A 118 -11.36 -0.32 4.10
C ARG A 118 -10.77 -1.62 4.63
N ARG A 119 -9.51 -1.94 4.27
CA ARG A 119 -8.81 -3.14 4.78
C ARG A 119 -8.72 -3.09 6.30
N LEU A 120 -8.24 -1.98 6.87
CA LEU A 120 -8.12 -1.83 8.32
C LEU A 120 -9.48 -1.84 9.01
N LYS A 121 -10.48 -1.15 8.44
CA LYS A 121 -11.83 -1.18 8.99
C LYS A 121 -12.38 -2.61 9.06
N THR A 122 -12.19 -3.41 8.01
CA THR A 122 -12.62 -4.82 8.01
C THR A 122 -11.85 -5.62 9.06
N THR A 123 -10.51 -5.58 9.02
CA THR A 123 -9.65 -6.34 9.95
C THR A 123 -9.96 -6.03 11.41
N LEU A 124 -10.10 -4.74 11.76
CA LEU A 124 -10.40 -4.34 13.13
C LEU A 124 -11.86 -4.61 13.54
N SER A 125 -12.81 -4.59 12.60
CA SER A 125 -14.21 -4.92 12.91
C SER A 125 -14.42 -6.40 13.18
N ASP A 126 -13.64 -7.26 12.52
CA ASP A 126 -13.72 -8.71 12.67
C ASP A 126 -13.08 -9.22 13.97
N ASP A 127 -12.35 -8.36 14.67
CA ASP A 127 -11.68 -8.68 15.94
C ASP A 127 -12.48 -8.13 17.13
N GLY A 128 -13.05 -9.01 17.91
CA GLY A 128 -13.90 -8.69 19.07
C GLY A 128 -13.16 -7.97 20.23
N ARG A 129 -11.82 -7.95 20.22
CA ARG A 129 -11.03 -7.23 21.22
C ARG A 129 -11.18 -5.71 21.13
N TRP A 130 -11.51 -5.20 19.93
CA TRP A 130 -11.71 -3.78 19.70
C TRP A 130 -13.20 -3.43 19.81
N GLU A 131 -13.58 -2.87 20.94
CA GLU A 131 -14.96 -2.41 21.18
C GLU A 131 -15.34 -1.28 20.21
N ASP A 132 -14.40 -0.37 19.96
CA ASP A 132 -14.52 0.73 19.01
C ASP A 132 -13.14 1.13 18.49
N PHE A 133 -13.07 1.81 17.34
CA PHE A 133 -11.81 2.32 16.80
C PHE A 133 -12.02 3.54 15.90
N TRP A 134 -10.95 4.33 15.83
CA TRP A 134 -10.72 5.40 14.88
C TRP A 134 -9.40 5.15 14.16
N VAL A 135 -9.41 5.24 12.84
CA VAL A 135 -8.25 5.04 11.98
C VAL A 135 -8.10 6.23 11.06
N ARG A 136 -6.92 6.84 11.06
CA ARG A 136 -6.52 7.85 10.08
C ARG A 136 -5.39 7.31 9.24
N ILE A 137 -5.61 7.29 7.93
CA ILE A 137 -4.64 6.90 6.92
C ILE A 137 -4.10 8.14 6.24
N GLU A 138 -2.79 8.21 6.11
CA GLU A 138 -2.08 9.28 5.40
C GLU A 138 -1.16 8.63 4.37
N HIS A 139 -1.38 8.90 3.08
CA HIS A 139 -0.42 8.62 2.02
C HIS A 139 0.38 9.91 1.77
N HIS A 140 1.67 9.90 2.12
CA HIS A 140 2.56 11.05 1.94
C HIS A 140 2.94 11.18 0.48
N GLU A 141 2.14 11.94 -0.26
CA GLU A 141 2.20 12.02 -1.71
C GLU A 141 3.55 12.49 -2.24
N SER A 142 4.09 11.73 -3.20
CA SER A 142 5.34 12.09 -3.88
C SER A 142 5.12 12.94 -5.14
N LEU A 143 3.90 13.00 -5.66
CA LEU A 143 3.53 13.76 -6.85
C LEU A 143 2.86 15.10 -6.50
N HIS A 144 1.95 15.11 -5.52
CA HIS A 144 1.18 16.29 -5.12
C HIS A 144 1.81 16.99 -3.91
N ALA A 145 1.56 18.29 -3.79
CA ALA A 145 2.03 19.08 -2.64
C ALA A 145 1.19 18.85 -1.36
N HIS A 146 0.22 17.97 -1.39
CA HIS A 146 -0.65 17.60 -0.27
C HIS A 146 -0.77 16.09 -0.19
N ASP A 147 -0.98 15.59 1.02
CA ASP A 147 -1.18 14.17 1.27
C ASP A 147 -2.62 13.74 0.98
N ALA A 148 -2.81 12.47 0.62
CA ALA A 148 -4.12 11.85 0.59
C ALA A 148 -4.45 11.33 1.99
N VAL A 149 -5.58 11.77 2.54
CA VAL A 149 -5.98 11.46 3.91
C VAL A 149 -7.39 10.86 3.95
N GLY A 150 -7.55 9.76 4.68
CA GLY A 150 -8.84 9.15 4.94
C GLY A 150 -9.03 8.84 6.42
N VAL A 151 -10.25 9.06 6.94
CA VAL A 151 -10.61 8.73 8.33
C VAL A 151 -11.73 7.70 8.33
N PHE A 152 -11.56 6.67 9.14
CA PHE A 152 -12.47 5.52 9.22
C PHE A 152 -12.74 5.18 10.69
N THR A 153 -13.97 4.83 10.98
CA THR A 153 -14.36 4.40 12.32
C THR A 153 -15.17 3.10 12.25
N LYS A 154 -15.34 2.43 13.37
CA LYS A 154 -16.20 1.25 13.47
C LYS A 154 -17.66 1.59 13.13
N GLY A 155 -18.08 2.81 13.45
CA GLY A 155 -19.44 3.28 13.21
C GLY A 155 -20.42 2.89 14.34
N LYS A 156 -19.88 2.78 15.56
CA LYS A 156 -20.67 2.49 16.77
C LYS A 156 -21.47 3.74 17.20
N GLU A 157 -22.67 3.55 17.65
CA GLU A 157 -23.46 4.61 18.31
C GLU A 157 -22.71 5.11 19.56
N ASP A 158 -22.62 6.42 19.75
CA ASP A 158 -21.80 7.06 20.79
C ASP A 158 -20.28 6.70 20.76
N GLY A 159 -19.81 6.19 19.63
CA GLY A 159 -18.41 5.85 19.39
C GLY A 159 -17.58 6.99 18.82
N TYR A 160 -16.39 6.64 18.28
CA TYR A 160 -15.54 7.59 17.59
C TYR A 160 -16.22 8.17 16.36
N LEU A 161 -16.06 9.49 16.17
CA LEU A 161 -16.52 10.20 14.99
C LEU A 161 -15.46 10.17 13.87
N PRO A 162 -15.86 10.09 12.58
CA PRO A 162 -14.94 10.08 11.45
C PRO A 162 -14.44 11.50 11.11
N ILE A 163 -13.88 12.18 12.09
CA ILE A 163 -13.28 13.52 11.96
C ILE A 163 -11.75 13.43 12.08
N PRO A 164 -10.98 14.29 11.35
CA PRO A 164 -9.52 14.33 11.39
C PRO A 164 -8.95 14.59 12.78
#